data_b5fec1c8b45423237b01c7a3e2714c70
#
_entry.id   b5fec1c8b45423237b01c7a3e2714c70
#
_cell.length_a   1.000
_cell.length_b   1.000
_cell.length_c   1.000
_cell.angle_alpha   90.00
_cell.angle_beta   90.00
_cell.angle_gamma   90.00
#
_symmetry.space_group_name_H-M   'P 1'
#
loop_
_entity.id
_entity.type
_entity.pdbx_description
1 polymer ?
#
loop_
_entity_poly.entity_id
_entity_poly.type
_entity_poly.pdbx_seq_one_letter_code
_entity_poly.pdbx_strand_id
1 'polypeptide(L)'
;MKIEEYLQTLPKNLLSGEDVQLPEKTLKEIFKFSNLGKNDIFFHLGCNNEKGIEIAINEFKVKKAIGIDNNLEKIQNAQKNIKEKNIDVKLIHQNIEESDISDATVILFWFTDEKTIKSMVKKFNKLKPETKIITIWGPLPNYLPDKVNFPYIINKVPFKKAESVQEQLLS
;
A
#
# COMPACT_ATOMS: atom_id res chain seq x y z
N MET A 1 -20.74 17.73 8.75
CA MET A 1 -20.49 16.48 9.52
C MET A 1 -19.17 16.66 10.23
N LYS A 2 -19.15 16.52 11.56
CA LYS A 2 -17.91 16.61 12.35
C LYS A 2 -17.06 15.35 12.09
N ILE A 3 -15.73 15.48 12.15
CA ILE A 3 -14.80 14.34 11.95
C ILE A 3 -15.15 13.17 12.88
N GLU A 4 -15.54 13.45 14.11
CA GLU A 4 -15.94 12.46 15.11
C GLU A 4 -17.19 11.65 14.68
N GLU A 5 -18.17 12.31 14.04
CA GLU A 5 -19.37 11.65 13.52
C GLU A 5 -19.03 10.76 12.32
N TYR A 6 -18.11 11.23 11.46
CA TYR A 6 -17.62 10.44 10.33
C TYR A 6 -16.83 9.21 10.79
N LEU A 7 -15.96 9.35 11.79
CA LEU A 7 -15.19 8.23 12.34
C LEU A 7 -16.10 7.17 12.99
N GLN A 8 -17.24 7.57 13.58
CA GLN A 8 -18.22 6.63 14.14
C GLN A 8 -18.98 5.84 13.06
N THR A 9 -19.04 6.33 11.82
CA THR A 9 -19.66 5.61 10.70
C THR A 9 -18.75 4.57 10.07
N LEU A 10 -17.45 4.61 10.38
CA LEU A 10 -16.50 3.65 9.86
C LEU A 10 -16.60 2.30 10.61
N PRO A 11 -16.44 1.18 9.91
CA PRO A 11 -16.33 -0.12 10.57
C PRO A 11 -15.21 -0.10 11.62
N LYS A 12 -15.45 -0.66 12.80
CA LYS A 12 -14.47 -0.65 13.90
C LYS A 12 -13.12 -1.25 13.52
N ASN A 13 -13.11 -2.26 12.64
CA ASN A 13 -11.89 -2.87 12.11
C ASN A 13 -11.09 -1.93 11.19
N LEU A 14 -11.71 -0.93 10.60
CA LEU A 14 -11.02 0.10 9.79
C LEU A 14 -10.09 0.97 10.65
N LEU A 15 -10.47 1.20 11.90
CA LEU A 15 -9.68 1.99 12.85
C LEU A 15 -8.59 1.19 13.53
N SER A 16 -8.75 -0.13 13.66
CA SER A 16 -7.75 -1.02 14.25
C SER A 16 -6.70 -1.52 13.26
N GLY A 17 -6.93 -1.35 11.96
CA GLY A 17 -6.04 -1.87 10.91
C GLY A 17 -6.06 -3.39 10.78
N GLU A 18 -6.86 -4.08 11.61
CA GLU A 18 -7.02 -5.53 11.55
C GLU A 18 -8.06 -5.91 10.48
N ASP A 19 -7.68 -6.80 9.59
CA ASP A 19 -8.54 -7.45 8.59
C ASP A 19 -9.29 -6.52 7.62
N VAL A 20 -8.79 -5.32 7.38
CA VAL A 20 -9.44 -4.41 6.45
C VAL A 20 -9.08 -4.80 5.02
N GLN A 21 -10.10 -5.23 4.28
CA GLN A 21 -10.00 -5.40 2.83
C GLN A 21 -10.44 -4.13 2.13
N LEU A 22 -9.55 -3.57 1.30
CA LEU A 22 -9.95 -2.47 0.43
C LEU A 22 -10.91 -2.98 -0.65
N PRO A 23 -12.08 -2.33 -0.84
CA PRO A 23 -12.99 -2.66 -1.93
C PRO A 23 -12.29 -2.55 -3.29
N GLU A 24 -12.69 -3.36 -4.26
CA GLU A 24 -12.11 -3.33 -5.62
C GLU A 24 -12.18 -1.93 -6.25
N LYS A 25 -13.27 -1.21 -6.06
CA LYS A 25 -13.43 0.17 -6.55
C LYS A 25 -12.34 1.07 -5.98
N THR A 26 -12.08 0.99 -4.68
CA THR A 26 -11.04 1.75 -4.00
C THR A 26 -9.65 1.40 -4.52
N LEU A 27 -9.35 0.11 -4.70
CA LEU A 27 -8.08 -0.32 -5.29
C LEU A 27 -7.87 0.26 -6.70
N LYS A 28 -8.91 0.24 -7.54
CA LYS A 28 -8.86 0.83 -8.90
C LYS A 28 -8.65 2.35 -8.87
N GLU A 29 -9.27 3.05 -7.93
CA GLU A 29 -9.07 4.48 -7.71
C GLU A 29 -7.62 4.79 -7.31
N ILE A 30 -7.06 4.03 -6.36
CA ILE A 30 -5.67 4.13 -5.92
C ILE A 30 -4.71 3.91 -7.09
N PHE A 31 -4.94 2.87 -7.89
CA PHE A 31 -4.07 2.53 -9.02
C PHE A 31 -4.11 3.58 -10.13
N LYS A 32 -5.29 4.13 -10.43
CA LYS A 32 -5.42 5.29 -11.34
C LYS A 32 -4.71 6.53 -10.79
N PHE A 33 -4.90 6.83 -9.52
CA PHE A 33 -4.27 7.96 -8.85
C PHE A 33 -2.74 7.89 -8.88
N SER A 34 -2.18 6.69 -8.72
CA SER A 34 -0.73 6.45 -8.78
C SER A 34 -0.17 6.35 -10.19
N ASN A 35 -1.00 6.37 -11.22
CA ASN A 35 -0.61 6.07 -12.61
C ASN A 35 0.11 4.71 -12.71
N LEU A 36 -0.45 3.69 -12.04
CA LEU A 36 0.07 2.33 -12.12
C LEU A 36 -0.03 1.80 -13.56
N GLY A 37 1.01 1.14 -14.06
CA GLY A 37 1.00 0.67 -15.45
C GLY A 37 2.06 -0.37 -15.79
N LYS A 38 2.17 -0.67 -17.09
CA LYS A 38 2.94 -1.80 -17.67
C LYS A 38 4.44 -1.87 -17.33
N ASN A 39 5.02 -0.76 -16.92
CA ASN A 39 6.44 -0.71 -16.57
C ASN A 39 6.67 -0.91 -15.07
N ASP A 40 5.60 -0.95 -14.28
CA ASP A 40 5.70 -1.01 -12.83
C ASP A 40 5.87 -2.43 -12.30
N ILE A 41 6.66 -2.53 -11.24
CA ILE A 41 6.73 -3.67 -10.35
C ILE A 41 5.98 -3.26 -9.08
N PHE A 42 4.79 -3.82 -8.91
CA PHE A 42 3.85 -3.46 -7.87
C PHE A 42 3.97 -4.40 -6.67
N PHE A 43 4.08 -3.82 -5.48
CA PHE A 43 4.02 -4.54 -4.21
C PHE A 43 2.83 -4.10 -3.38
N HIS A 44 2.04 -5.05 -2.90
CA HIS A 44 1.00 -4.83 -1.90
C HIS A 44 1.46 -5.41 -0.57
N LEU A 45 1.86 -4.55 0.35
CA LEU A 45 2.34 -4.93 1.68
C LEU A 45 1.17 -5.02 2.65
N GLY A 46 0.99 -6.18 3.29
CA GLY A 46 -0.22 -6.51 4.02
C GLY A 46 -1.39 -6.74 3.08
N CYS A 47 -1.19 -7.59 2.06
CA CYS A 47 -2.15 -7.72 0.95
C CYS A 47 -3.47 -8.39 1.34
N ASN A 48 -3.52 -9.10 2.46
CA ASN A 48 -4.68 -9.82 2.98
C ASN A 48 -5.23 -10.92 2.04
N ASN A 49 -5.43 -10.58 0.76
CA ASN A 49 -5.87 -11.49 -0.29
C ASN A 49 -5.25 -11.13 -1.65
N GLU A 50 -5.66 -11.86 -2.70
CA GLU A 50 -5.15 -11.69 -4.06
C GLU A 50 -5.72 -10.48 -4.82
N LYS A 51 -6.80 -9.87 -4.38
CA LYS A 51 -7.57 -8.89 -5.16
C LYS A 51 -6.75 -7.71 -5.66
N GLY A 52 -5.94 -7.09 -4.79
CA GLY A 52 -5.10 -5.96 -5.18
C GLY A 52 -4.11 -6.31 -6.28
N ILE A 53 -3.42 -7.44 -6.14
CA ILE A 53 -2.45 -7.89 -7.14
C ILE A 53 -3.12 -8.43 -8.42
N GLU A 54 -4.27 -9.07 -8.30
CA GLU A 54 -5.09 -9.51 -9.43
C GLU A 54 -5.53 -8.32 -10.31
N ILE A 55 -6.05 -7.26 -9.70
CA ILE A 55 -6.45 -6.04 -10.41
C ILE A 55 -5.23 -5.37 -11.05
N ALA A 56 -4.11 -5.27 -10.34
CA ALA A 56 -2.89 -4.66 -10.85
C ALA A 56 -2.39 -5.37 -12.12
N ILE A 57 -2.35 -6.70 -12.12
CA ILE A 57 -1.87 -7.46 -13.28
C ILE A 57 -2.90 -7.50 -14.42
N ASN A 58 -4.18 -7.73 -14.12
CA ASN A 58 -5.20 -7.96 -15.14
C ASN A 58 -5.71 -6.67 -15.78
N GLU A 59 -5.89 -5.60 -15.00
CA GLU A 59 -6.49 -4.36 -15.50
C GLU A 59 -5.44 -3.28 -15.77
N PHE A 60 -4.44 -3.13 -14.91
CA PHE A 60 -3.38 -2.12 -15.06
C PHE A 60 -2.15 -2.63 -15.81
N LYS A 61 -2.11 -3.94 -16.08
CA LYS A 61 -1.06 -4.57 -16.90
C LYS A 61 0.35 -4.33 -16.37
N VAL A 62 0.51 -4.28 -15.05
CA VAL A 62 1.84 -4.12 -14.45
C VAL A 62 2.78 -5.24 -14.90
N LYS A 63 4.08 -4.93 -14.96
CA LYS A 63 5.11 -5.91 -15.33
C LYS A 63 5.17 -7.09 -14.35
N LYS A 64 4.93 -6.81 -13.05
CA LYS A 64 4.96 -7.81 -11.99
C LYS A 64 4.11 -7.32 -10.81
N ALA A 65 3.36 -8.23 -10.18
CA ALA A 65 2.59 -7.95 -8.99
C ALA A 65 2.93 -8.93 -7.87
N ILE A 66 3.26 -8.41 -6.70
CA ILE A 66 3.66 -9.18 -5.53
C ILE A 66 2.81 -8.76 -4.33
N GLY A 67 2.18 -9.74 -3.68
CA GLY A 67 1.50 -9.55 -2.40
C GLY A 67 2.29 -10.20 -1.28
N ILE A 68 2.42 -9.51 -0.16
CA ILE A 68 3.10 -10.00 1.04
C ILE A 68 2.17 -9.83 2.23
N ASP A 69 2.01 -10.90 3.00
CA ASP A 69 1.25 -10.91 4.25
C ASP A 69 1.86 -11.89 5.24
N ASN A 70 1.75 -11.60 6.52
CA ASN A 70 2.26 -12.47 7.59
C ASN A 70 1.22 -13.49 8.05
N ASN A 71 0.00 -13.48 7.52
CA ASN A 71 -1.03 -14.44 7.83
C ASN A 71 -0.99 -15.61 6.84
N LEU A 72 -0.57 -16.77 7.32
CA LEU A 72 -0.39 -17.98 6.50
C LEU A 72 -1.71 -18.43 5.86
N GLU A 73 -2.80 -18.44 6.60
CA GLU A 73 -4.11 -18.89 6.10
C GLU A 73 -4.61 -18.02 4.96
N LYS A 74 -4.49 -16.69 5.10
CA LYS A 74 -4.86 -15.73 4.05
C LYS A 74 -4.03 -15.93 2.78
N ILE A 75 -2.72 -16.11 2.92
CA ILE A 75 -1.84 -16.36 1.78
C ILE A 75 -2.16 -17.70 1.11
N GLN A 76 -2.42 -18.77 1.86
CA GLN A 76 -2.80 -20.06 1.28
C GLN A 76 -4.12 -19.99 0.50
N ASN A 77 -5.13 -19.32 1.06
CA ASN A 77 -6.41 -19.11 0.39
C ASN A 77 -6.25 -18.29 -0.90
N ALA A 78 -5.49 -17.20 -0.83
CA ALA A 78 -5.20 -16.36 -1.99
C ALA A 78 -4.40 -17.11 -3.07
N GLN A 79 -3.41 -17.92 -2.70
CA GLN A 79 -2.64 -18.76 -3.62
C GLN A 79 -3.52 -19.78 -4.34
N LYS A 80 -4.49 -20.39 -3.63
CA LYS A 80 -5.48 -21.29 -4.23
C LYS A 80 -6.31 -20.56 -5.29
N ASN A 81 -6.86 -19.39 -4.95
CA ASN A 81 -7.67 -18.59 -5.86
C ASN A 81 -6.90 -18.18 -7.12
N ILE A 82 -5.64 -17.76 -6.97
CA ILE A 82 -4.76 -17.40 -8.08
C ILE A 82 -4.51 -18.61 -9.00
N LYS A 83 -4.23 -19.77 -8.43
CA LYS A 83 -3.99 -20.99 -9.19
C LYS A 83 -5.23 -21.42 -9.98
N GLU A 84 -6.42 -21.35 -9.37
CA GLU A 84 -7.69 -21.66 -10.03
C GLU A 84 -7.98 -20.72 -11.21
N LYS A 85 -7.61 -19.44 -11.08
CA LYS A 85 -7.78 -18.41 -12.10
C LYS A 85 -6.65 -18.37 -13.14
N ASN A 86 -5.57 -19.15 -12.95
CA ASN A 86 -4.36 -19.15 -13.78
C ASN A 86 -3.75 -17.74 -13.94
N ILE A 87 -3.57 -17.02 -12.84
CA ILE A 87 -3.01 -15.67 -12.83
C ILE A 87 -1.53 -15.72 -12.44
N ASP A 88 -0.66 -15.10 -13.27
CA ASP A 88 0.78 -15.05 -13.01
C ASP A 88 1.16 -13.89 -12.08
N VAL A 89 1.08 -14.15 -10.76
CA VAL A 89 1.44 -13.22 -9.69
C VAL A 89 2.13 -13.97 -8.56
N LYS A 90 2.81 -13.22 -7.68
CA LYS A 90 3.52 -13.80 -6.54
C LYS A 90 2.85 -13.41 -5.22
N LEU A 91 2.55 -14.40 -4.40
CA LEU A 91 2.09 -14.24 -3.01
C LEU A 91 3.10 -14.86 -2.06
N ILE A 92 3.52 -14.09 -1.05
CA ILE A 92 4.58 -14.47 -0.12
C ILE A 92 4.04 -14.38 1.32
N HIS A 93 4.11 -15.50 2.04
CA HIS A 93 3.91 -15.51 3.48
C HIS A 93 5.21 -15.06 4.16
N GLN A 94 5.26 -13.81 4.61
CA GLN A 94 6.45 -13.23 5.24
C GLN A 94 6.08 -11.95 6.00
N ASN A 95 6.88 -11.61 7.03
CA ASN A 95 6.83 -10.27 7.61
C ASN A 95 7.37 -9.25 6.61
N ILE A 96 6.63 -8.16 6.40
CA ILE A 96 7.01 -7.10 5.45
C ILE A 96 8.34 -6.44 5.80
N GLU A 97 8.69 -6.38 7.09
CA GLU A 97 9.96 -5.82 7.55
C GLU A 97 11.17 -6.65 7.11
N GLU A 98 10.99 -7.96 6.90
CA GLU A 98 12.03 -8.91 6.47
C GLU A 98 12.05 -9.13 4.95
N SER A 99 10.98 -8.72 4.26
CA SER A 99 10.81 -8.99 2.84
C SER A 99 11.76 -8.18 1.96
N ASP A 100 12.22 -8.74 0.84
CA ASP A 100 12.95 -8.01 -0.20
C ASP A 100 11.97 -7.27 -1.11
N ILE A 101 12.03 -5.95 -1.06
CA ILE A 101 11.22 -5.03 -1.87
C ILE A 101 12.07 -4.15 -2.79
N SER A 102 13.34 -4.49 -2.98
CA SER A 102 14.34 -3.68 -3.70
C SER A 102 13.98 -3.38 -5.16
N ASP A 103 13.20 -4.27 -5.79
CA ASP A 103 12.75 -4.11 -7.17
C ASP A 103 11.49 -3.26 -7.33
N ALA A 104 10.83 -2.88 -6.25
CA ALA A 104 9.57 -2.15 -6.29
C ALA A 104 9.69 -0.80 -7.02
N THR A 105 8.68 -0.47 -7.83
CA THR A 105 8.47 0.86 -8.39
C THR A 105 7.24 1.54 -7.80
N VAL A 106 6.25 0.73 -7.38
CA VAL A 106 5.03 1.19 -6.71
C VAL A 106 4.71 0.25 -5.56
N ILE A 107 4.50 0.81 -4.38
CA ILE A 107 4.16 0.06 -3.17
C ILE A 107 2.85 0.60 -2.61
N LEU A 108 1.87 -0.27 -2.37
CA LEU A 108 0.72 0.03 -1.54
C LEU A 108 1.02 -0.40 -0.11
N PHE A 109 1.02 0.57 0.81
CA PHE A 109 1.38 0.41 2.21
C PHE A 109 0.37 1.11 3.11
N TRP A 110 -0.49 0.33 3.76
CA TRP A 110 -1.47 0.87 4.69
C TRP A 110 -1.39 0.16 6.03
N PHE A 111 -0.74 0.82 6.99
CA PHE A 111 -0.52 0.32 8.34
C PHE A 111 -0.81 1.43 9.35
N THR A 112 -1.25 1.05 10.53
CA THR A 112 -1.55 1.97 11.64
C THR A 112 -0.55 1.83 12.79
N ASP A 113 0.20 0.73 12.84
CA ASP A 113 1.22 0.51 13.85
C ASP A 113 2.46 1.37 13.61
N GLU A 114 2.72 2.28 14.55
CA GLU A 114 3.80 3.27 14.46
C GLU A 114 5.20 2.62 14.34
N LYS A 115 5.42 1.50 15.02
CA LYS A 115 6.71 0.78 14.99
C LYS A 115 6.97 0.22 13.60
N THR A 116 5.99 -0.45 13.03
CA THR A 116 6.05 -0.97 11.66
C THR A 116 6.26 0.15 10.65
N ILE A 117 5.53 1.26 10.78
CA ILE A 117 5.68 2.42 9.89
C ILE A 117 7.10 2.97 9.96
N LYS A 118 7.66 3.20 11.15
CA LYS A 118 9.03 3.71 11.33
C LYS A 118 10.09 2.76 10.75
N SER A 119 9.91 1.45 10.93
CA SER A 119 10.80 0.43 10.37
C SER A 119 10.75 0.46 8.84
N MET A 120 9.55 0.46 8.26
CA MET A 120 9.36 0.44 6.81
C MET A 120 9.82 1.72 6.13
N VAL A 121 9.66 2.89 6.75
CA VAL A 121 10.20 4.16 6.23
C VAL A 121 11.71 4.10 6.04
N LYS A 122 12.46 3.49 6.98
CA LYS A 122 13.91 3.29 6.82
C LYS A 122 14.24 2.40 5.63
N LYS A 123 13.40 1.41 5.37
CA LYS A 123 13.54 0.49 4.25
C LYS A 123 13.20 1.17 2.92
N PHE A 124 12.12 1.94 2.88
CA PHE A 124 11.70 2.69 1.70
C PHE A 124 12.73 3.73 1.24
N ASN A 125 13.42 4.38 2.18
CA ASN A 125 14.49 5.35 1.86
C ASN A 125 15.67 4.75 1.08
N LYS A 126 15.80 3.42 1.03
CA LYS A 126 16.84 2.70 0.29
C LYS A 126 16.41 2.25 -1.10
N LEU A 127 15.14 2.47 -1.45
CA LEU A 127 14.61 2.09 -2.75
C LEU A 127 15.11 3.02 -3.86
N LYS A 128 14.92 2.59 -5.10
CA LYS A 128 15.31 3.38 -6.29
C LYS A 128 14.58 4.72 -6.30
N PRO A 129 15.25 5.79 -6.80
CA PRO A 129 14.57 7.06 -7.06
C PRO A 129 13.29 6.87 -7.88
N GLU A 130 12.30 7.71 -7.66
CA GLU A 130 10.97 7.68 -8.28
C GLU A 130 10.06 6.54 -7.81
N THR A 131 10.51 5.62 -6.94
CA THR A 131 9.63 4.63 -6.33
C THR A 131 8.53 5.34 -5.54
N LYS A 132 7.28 4.98 -5.81
CA LYS A 132 6.08 5.56 -5.20
C LYS A 132 5.63 4.71 -4.02
N ILE A 133 5.46 5.33 -2.87
CA ILE A 133 4.82 4.71 -1.69
C ILE A 133 3.43 5.30 -1.56
N ILE A 134 2.41 4.49 -1.72
CA ILE A 134 1.01 4.88 -1.59
C ILE A 134 0.57 4.57 -0.18
N THR A 135 0.10 5.58 0.54
CA THR A 135 -0.51 5.44 1.86
C THR A 135 -1.96 5.93 1.83
N ILE A 136 -2.73 5.57 2.86
CA ILE A 136 -4.14 5.94 3.00
C ILE A 136 -4.31 6.63 4.35
N TRP A 137 -5.05 7.75 4.39
CA TRP A 137 -5.38 8.57 5.54
C TRP A 137 -4.25 9.46 6.07
N GLY A 138 -3.00 9.19 5.80
CA GLY A 138 -1.88 10.00 6.26
C GLY A 138 -0.62 9.77 5.44
N PRO A 139 0.25 10.79 5.30
CA PRO A 139 1.55 10.65 4.65
C PRO A 139 2.51 9.84 5.53
N LEU A 140 3.65 9.47 4.96
CA LEU A 140 4.75 8.92 5.75
C LEU A 140 5.20 9.94 6.80
N PRO A 141 5.37 9.55 8.09
CA PRO A 141 5.72 10.47 9.16
C PRO A 141 7.00 11.26 8.88
N ASN A 142 6.96 12.57 9.09
CA ASN A 142 8.05 13.53 8.89
C ASN A 142 8.44 13.79 7.42
N TYR A 143 7.59 13.38 6.46
CA TYR A 143 7.83 13.64 5.05
C TYR A 143 6.65 14.33 4.39
N LEU A 144 6.97 15.27 3.48
CA LEU A 144 5.98 15.91 2.63
C LEU A 144 5.51 14.93 1.54
N PRO A 145 4.22 14.86 1.27
CA PRO A 145 3.72 14.07 0.16
C PRO A 145 4.08 14.72 -1.20
N ASP A 146 4.25 13.89 -2.22
CA ASP A 146 4.42 14.36 -3.59
C ASP A 146 3.10 14.55 -4.31
N LYS A 147 2.08 13.80 -3.90
CA LYS A 147 0.73 13.89 -4.47
C LYS A 147 -0.31 13.50 -3.43
N VAL A 148 -1.37 14.28 -3.36
CA VAL A 148 -2.49 14.05 -2.44
C VAL A 148 -3.81 14.10 -3.21
N ASN A 149 -4.66 13.11 -2.99
CA ASN A 149 -6.07 13.10 -3.32
C ASN A 149 -6.76 12.34 -2.19
N PHE A 150 -7.06 13.06 -1.11
CA PHE A 150 -7.55 12.46 0.12
C PHE A 150 -8.67 11.44 -0.13
N PRO A 151 -8.58 10.24 0.44
CA PRO A 151 -7.64 9.78 1.48
C PRO A 151 -6.32 9.18 0.97
N TYR A 152 -6.01 9.27 -0.33
CA TYR A 152 -4.84 8.65 -0.96
C TYR A 152 -3.67 9.62 -1.04
N ILE A 153 -2.49 9.14 -0.69
CA ILE A 153 -1.27 9.96 -0.59
C ILE A 153 -0.13 9.20 -1.24
N ILE A 154 0.71 9.91 -1.98
CA ILE A 154 1.94 9.37 -2.57
C ILE A 154 3.13 10.13 -2.05
N ASN A 155 4.10 9.40 -1.49
CA ASN A 155 5.45 9.86 -1.28
C ASN A 155 6.38 9.18 -2.29
N LYS A 156 7.29 9.94 -2.93
CA LYS A 156 8.29 9.39 -3.84
C LYS A 156 9.69 9.41 -3.24
N VAL A 157 10.47 8.39 -3.53
CA VAL A 157 11.88 8.32 -3.14
C VAL A 157 12.71 9.21 -4.10
N PRO A 158 13.64 10.06 -3.60
CA PRO A 158 13.95 10.34 -2.20
C PRO A 158 12.87 11.20 -1.54
N PHE A 159 12.53 10.87 -0.28
CA PHE A 159 11.48 11.58 0.42
C PHE A 159 11.89 13.01 0.80
N LYS A 160 10.96 13.95 0.64
CA LYS A 160 11.11 15.35 1.06
C LYS A 160 10.78 15.46 2.54
N LYS A 161 11.75 15.88 3.35
CA LYS A 161 11.53 16.10 4.79
C LYS A 161 10.58 17.28 5.01
N ALA A 162 9.63 17.12 5.92
CA ALA A 162 8.86 18.23 6.46
C ALA A 162 9.72 18.99 7.49
N GLU A 163 9.76 20.32 7.40
CA GLU A 163 10.50 21.14 8.36
C GLU A 163 9.79 21.23 9.71
N SER A 164 8.46 21.06 9.69
CA SER A 164 7.62 21.04 10.89
C SER A 164 6.40 20.13 10.71
N VAL A 165 5.79 19.71 11.82
CA VAL A 165 4.51 18.99 11.81
C VAL A 165 3.41 19.83 11.15
N GLN A 166 3.48 21.15 11.29
CA GLN A 166 2.52 22.09 10.72
C GLN A 166 2.58 22.11 9.20
N GLU A 167 3.79 22.04 8.61
CA GLU A 167 3.99 21.95 7.18
C GLU A 167 3.46 20.63 6.61
N GLN A 168 3.63 19.52 7.34
CA GLN A 168 3.11 18.23 6.96
C GLN A 168 1.57 18.17 6.92
N LEU A 169 0.90 18.94 7.80
CA LEU A 169 -0.57 18.98 7.89
C LEU A 169 -1.21 19.92 6.85
N LEU A 170 -0.46 20.87 6.31
CA LEU A 170 -0.93 21.89 5.36
C LEU A 170 -0.63 21.54 3.90
N SER A 171 0.15 20.49 3.66
CA SER A 171 0.50 19.98 2.33
C SER A 171 -0.50 18.94 1.84
#